data_5ca2b25487cf7208ed51aaf61a244241
#
_entry.id   5ca2b25487cf7208ed51aaf61a244241
#
_cell.length_a   1.000
_cell.length_b   1.000
_cell.length_c   1.000
_cell.angle_alpha   90.00
_cell.angle_beta   90.00
_cell.angle_gamma   90.00
#
_symmetry.space_group_name_H-M   'P 1'
#
loop_
_entity.id
_entity.type
_entity.pdbx_description
1 polymer ?
#
loop_
_entity_poly.entity_id
_entity_poly.type
_entity_poly.pdbx_seq_one_letter_code
_entity_poly.pdbx_strand_id
1 'polypeptide(L)'
;MRNDDIERVIDILKEQIPLSMKAHVKKIYIYGSCARGDFTEDSDIDVAILTDCDRIEAKKYDESLMNIVTDIAMKTDTIVEYVCIPENEFYQKKSWYAYFRNIESEFIVPYIEIATKIIIYF
;
A
#
# COMPACT_ATOMS: atom_id res chain seq x y z
N MET A 1 -5.04 -14.91 -9.08
CA MET A 1 -4.47 -13.57 -9.37
C MET A 1 -3.37 -13.71 -10.40
N ARG A 2 -3.45 -12.95 -11.45
CA ARG A 2 -2.48 -12.98 -12.54
C ARG A 2 -1.51 -11.80 -12.43
N ASN A 3 -0.35 -11.90 -13.06
CA ASN A 3 0.63 -10.80 -13.08
C ASN A 3 0.02 -9.51 -13.63
N ASP A 4 -0.80 -9.60 -14.69
CA ASP A 4 -1.48 -8.45 -15.27
C ASP A 4 -2.43 -7.79 -14.29
N ASP A 5 -3.12 -8.59 -13.48
CA ASP A 5 -4.02 -8.07 -12.45
C ASP A 5 -3.24 -7.33 -11.37
N ILE A 6 -2.07 -7.86 -10.98
CA ILE A 6 -1.20 -7.22 -9.99
C ILE A 6 -0.74 -5.84 -10.49
N GLU A 7 -0.26 -5.76 -11.72
CA GLU A 7 0.17 -4.49 -12.30
C GLU A 7 -0.96 -3.48 -12.37
N ARG A 8 -2.14 -3.93 -12.76
CA ARG A 8 -3.33 -3.09 -12.85
C ARG A 8 -3.73 -2.57 -11.47
N VAL A 9 -3.72 -3.43 -10.45
CA VAL A 9 -4.01 -3.04 -9.08
C VAL A 9 -3.01 -2.00 -8.58
N ILE A 10 -1.72 -2.22 -8.83
CA ILE A 10 -0.67 -1.31 -8.42
C ILE A 10 -0.84 0.06 -9.09
N ASP A 11 -1.18 0.10 -10.37
CA ASP A 11 -1.44 1.34 -11.08
C ASP A 11 -2.61 2.10 -10.47
N ILE A 12 -3.70 1.41 -10.14
CA ILE A 12 -4.85 2.02 -9.47
C ILE A 12 -4.47 2.58 -8.11
N LEU A 13 -3.72 1.81 -7.31
CA LEU A 13 -3.30 2.25 -5.99
C LEU A 13 -2.40 3.49 -6.07
N LYS A 14 -1.43 3.50 -6.97
CA LYS A 14 -0.53 4.64 -7.16
C LYS A 14 -1.27 5.93 -7.54
N GLU A 15 -2.31 5.80 -8.34
CA GLU A 15 -3.09 6.95 -8.78
C GLU A 15 -4.09 7.39 -7.72
N GLN A 16 -4.86 6.45 -7.19
CA GLN A 16 -6.02 6.76 -6.37
C GLN A 16 -5.71 7.06 -4.90
N ILE A 17 -4.73 6.39 -4.31
CA ILE A 17 -4.42 6.59 -2.89
C ILE A 17 -3.93 8.01 -2.62
N PRO A 18 -2.95 8.56 -3.35
CA PRO A 18 -2.53 9.94 -3.11
C PRO A 18 -3.66 10.96 -3.31
N LEU A 19 -4.51 10.75 -4.29
CA LEU A 19 -5.65 11.64 -4.53
C LEU A 19 -6.65 11.60 -3.37
N SER A 20 -6.92 10.41 -2.84
CA SER A 20 -7.89 10.23 -1.75
C SER A 20 -7.38 10.77 -0.43
N MET A 21 -6.08 10.72 -0.19
CA MET A 21 -5.47 11.12 1.08
C MET A 21 -4.87 12.52 1.06
N LYS A 22 -5.12 13.30 0.02
CA LYS A 22 -4.76 14.72 -0.07
C LYS A 22 -3.30 14.99 0.30
N ALA A 23 -2.39 14.22 -0.28
CA ALA A 23 -0.94 14.36 -0.09
C ALA A 23 -0.41 13.96 1.30
N HIS A 24 -1.22 13.29 2.12
CA HIS A 24 -0.73 12.74 3.39
C HIS A 24 0.02 11.42 3.24
N VAL A 25 0.18 10.93 2.02
CA VAL A 25 0.89 9.69 1.73
C VAL A 25 2.37 9.98 1.50
N LYS A 26 3.24 9.26 2.19
CA LYS A 26 4.70 9.36 2.03
C LYS A 26 5.28 8.20 1.25
N LYS A 27 4.81 7.00 1.50
CA LYS A 27 5.24 5.80 0.77
C LYS A 27 4.11 4.79 0.73
N ILE A 28 4.16 3.94 -0.27
CA ILE A 28 3.25 2.80 -0.40
C ILE A 28 4.13 1.57 -0.59
N TYR A 29 4.01 0.62 0.32
CA TYR A 29 4.69 -0.67 0.22
C TYR A 29 3.69 -1.75 -0.15
N ILE A 30 4.05 -2.59 -1.09
CA ILE A 30 3.32 -3.82 -1.37
C ILE A 30 4.18 -4.96 -0.85
N TYR A 31 3.65 -5.74 0.05
CA TYR A 31 4.40 -6.76 0.76
C TYR A 31 3.62 -8.08 0.82
N GLY A 32 4.17 -9.05 1.55
CA GLY A 32 3.55 -10.36 1.68
C GLY A 32 3.76 -11.25 0.47
N SER A 33 2.86 -12.20 0.22
CA SER A 33 3.02 -13.21 -0.82
C SER A 33 3.13 -12.61 -2.22
N CYS A 34 2.42 -11.50 -2.49
CA CYS A 34 2.51 -10.82 -3.78
C CYS A 34 3.94 -10.32 -4.05
N ALA A 35 4.57 -9.69 -3.06
CA ALA A 35 5.92 -9.17 -3.19
C ALA A 35 6.97 -10.29 -3.29
N ARG A 36 6.76 -11.40 -2.57
CA ARG A 36 7.67 -12.54 -2.60
C ARG A 36 7.55 -13.38 -3.87
N GLY A 37 6.47 -13.23 -4.61
CA GLY A 37 6.22 -14.02 -5.81
C GLY A 37 5.63 -15.41 -5.55
N ASP A 38 5.25 -15.71 -4.32
CA ASP A 38 4.64 -17.00 -3.95
C ASP A 38 3.12 -16.92 -3.78
N PHE A 39 2.50 -15.93 -4.42
CA PHE A 39 1.05 -15.75 -4.39
C PHE A 39 0.31 -16.83 -5.18
N THR A 40 -0.94 -17.07 -4.77
CA THR A 40 -1.89 -17.92 -5.47
C THR A 40 -3.09 -17.09 -5.90
N GLU A 41 -4.06 -17.72 -6.59
CA GLU A 41 -5.30 -17.02 -6.98
C GLU A 41 -6.10 -16.52 -5.78
N ASP A 42 -5.93 -17.15 -4.63
CA ASP A 42 -6.63 -16.79 -3.39
C ASP A 42 -5.85 -15.82 -2.52
N SER A 43 -4.65 -15.41 -2.94
CA SER A 43 -3.82 -14.50 -2.17
C SER A 43 -4.35 -13.08 -2.22
N ASP A 44 -4.30 -12.40 -1.07
CA ASP A 44 -4.60 -10.98 -0.98
C ASP A 44 -3.35 -10.18 -1.29
N ILE A 45 -3.54 -8.94 -1.73
CA ILE A 45 -2.45 -7.98 -1.88
C ILE A 45 -2.38 -7.16 -0.60
N ASP A 46 -1.25 -7.26 0.09
CA ASP A 46 -1.01 -6.52 1.33
C ASP A 46 -0.33 -5.18 1.02
N VAL A 47 -0.94 -4.10 1.51
CA VAL A 47 -0.47 -2.74 1.23
C VAL A 47 -0.28 -1.98 2.53
N ALA A 48 0.90 -1.40 2.71
CA ALA A 48 1.17 -0.50 3.82
C ALA A 48 1.31 0.92 3.26
N ILE A 49 0.51 1.83 3.79
CA ILE A 49 0.51 3.24 3.40
C ILE A 49 1.17 4.02 4.54
N LEU A 50 2.37 4.54 4.28
CA LEU A 50 3.06 5.39 5.25
C LEU A 50 2.56 6.82 5.09
N THR A 51 2.11 7.40 6.19
CA THR A 51 1.48 8.72 6.20
C THR A 51 2.30 9.73 6.99
N ASP A 52 2.08 11.02 6.71
CA ASP A 52 2.65 12.11 7.49
C ASP A 52 1.70 12.58 8.61
N CYS A 53 0.58 11.89 8.78
CA CYS A 53 -0.41 12.19 9.81
C CYS A 53 -0.53 11.01 10.78
N ASP A 54 -1.12 11.27 11.95
CA ASP A 54 -1.32 10.22 12.94
C ASP A 54 -2.48 9.27 12.54
N ARG A 55 -2.67 8.22 13.35
CA ARG A 55 -3.66 7.19 13.06
C ARG A 55 -5.10 7.72 13.13
N ILE A 56 -5.34 8.69 13.97
CA ILE A 56 -6.67 9.30 14.11
C ILE A 56 -7.00 10.11 12.87
N GLU A 57 -6.06 10.92 12.42
CA GLU A 57 -6.19 11.69 11.17
C GLU A 57 -6.40 10.76 9.98
N ALA A 58 -5.63 9.68 9.91
CA ALA A 58 -5.73 8.72 8.80
C ALA A 58 -7.10 8.07 8.70
N LYS A 59 -7.82 7.90 9.82
CA LYS A 59 -9.17 7.32 9.83
C LYS A 59 -10.17 8.14 9.02
N LYS A 60 -9.94 9.43 8.83
CA LYS A 60 -10.80 10.27 8.03
C LYS A 60 -10.87 9.82 6.57
N TYR A 61 -9.87 9.05 6.14
CA TYR A 61 -9.76 8.59 4.76
C TYR A 61 -10.22 7.15 4.57
N ASP A 62 -10.65 6.46 5.63
CA ASP A 62 -11.03 5.04 5.55
C ASP A 62 -12.14 4.79 4.53
N GLU A 63 -13.15 5.64 4.48
CA GLU A 63 -14.24 5.48 3.52
C GLU A 63 -13.72 5.55 2.09
N SER A 64 -12.88 6.54 1.79
CA SER A 64 -12.29 6.69 0.45
C SER A 64 -11.40 5.51 0.10
N LEU A 65 -10.60 5.05 1.05
CA LEU A 65 -9.72 3.89 0.83
C LEU A 65 -10.51 2.61 0.63
N MET A 66 -11.57 2.40 1.41
CA MET A 66 -12.47 1.27 1.23
C MET A 66 -13.16 1.29 -0.14
N ASN A 67 -13.51 2.45 -0.63
CA ASN A 67 -14.09 2.59 -1.96
C ASN A 67 -13.08 2.18 -3.04
N ILE A 68 -11.82 2.54 -2.87
CA ILE A 68 -10.75 2.15 -3.81
C ILE A 68 -10.58 0.63 -3.83
N VAL A 69 -10.44 0.00 -2.66
CA VAL A 69 -10.21 -1.45 -2.60
C VAL A 69 -11.43 -2.24 -3.06
N THR A 70 -12.64 -1.72 -2.83
CA THR A 70 -13.86 -2.35 -3.33
C THR A 70 -13.94 -2.27 -4.86
N ASP A 71 -13.59 -1.12 -5.43
CA ASP A 71 -13.55 -0.94 -6.87
C ASP A 71 -12.53 -1.89 -7.52
N ILE A 72 -11.36 -2.04 -6.90
CA ILE A 72 -10.34 -2.99 -7.35
C ILE A 72 -10.89 -4.41 -7.34
N ALA A 73 -11.53 -4.81 -6.24
CA ALA A 73 -12.11 -6.15 -6.11
C ALA A 73 -13.14 -6.43 -7.20
N MET A 74 -13.94 -5.44 -7.55
CA MET A 74 -14.96 -5.59 -8.58
C MET A 74 -14.37 -5.65 -9.99
N LYS A 75 -13.30 -4.91 -10.24
CA LYS A 75 -12.69 -4.84 -11.57
C LYS A 75 -11.71 -5.97 -11.87
N THR A 76 -11.02 -6.47 -10.85
CA THR A 76 -9.91 -7.42 -11.02
C THR A 76 -10.12 -8.73 -10.26
N ASP A 77 -11.19 -8.84 -9.48
CA ASP A 77 -11.43 -9.99 -8.61
C ASP A 77 -10.29 -10.22 -7.61
N THR A 78 -9.63 -9.14 -7.20
CA THR A 78 -8.49 -9.16 -6.29
C THR A 78 -8.83 -8.44 -5.00
N ILE A 79 -8.49 -9.03 -3.87
CA ILE A 79 -8.68 -8.43 -2.56
C ILE A 79 -7.41 -7.69 -2.16
N VAL A 80 -7.55 -6.41 -1.79
CA VAL A 80 -6.46 -5.60 -1.26
C VAL A 80 -6.73 -5.34 0.21
N GLU A 81 -5.75 -5.66 1.05
CA GLU A 81 -5.77 -5.32 2.47
C GLU A 81 -4.77 -4.20 2.71
N TYR A 82 -5.22 -3.11 3.29
CA TYR A 82 -4.36 -1.96 3.54
C TYR A 82 -4.25 -1.65 5.01
N VAL A 83 -3.13 -1.05 5.38
CA VAL A 83 -2.92 -0.47 6.71
C VAL A 83 -2.24 0.87 6.54
N CYS A 84 -2.69 1.88 7.30
CA CYS A 84 -2.04 3.18 7.35
C CYS A 84 -1.12 3.22 8.57
N ILE A 85 0.14 3.56 8.35
CA ILE A 85 1.15 3.62 9.41
C ILE A 85 1.79 5.01 9.38
N PRO A 86 1.80 5.76 10.47
CA PRO A 86 2.54 7.01 10.52
C PRO A 86 4.01 6.78 10.20
N GLU A 87 4.57 7.59 9.30
CA GLU A 87 5.93 7.42 8.83
C GLU A 87 6.95 7.42 9.97
N ASN A 88 6.80 8.35 10.93
CA ASN A 88 7.71 8.42 12.05
C ASN A 88 7.63 7.17 12.95
N GLU A 89 6.45 6.63 13.18
CA GLU A 89 6.27 5.38 13.92
C GLU A 89 6.97 4.23 13.22
N PHE A 90 6.79 4.12 11.91
CA PHE A 90 7.41 3.07 11.12
C PHE A 90 8.93 3.09 11.24
N TYR A 91 9.56 4.26 11.05
CA TYR A 91 11.01 4.38 11.10
C TYR A 91 11.59 4.23 12.50
N GLN A 92 10.85 4.62 13.53
CA GLN A 92 11.29 4.43 14.90
C GLN A 92 11.25 2.96 15.33
N LYS A 93 10.28 2.20 14.84
CA LYS A 93 10.02 0.84 15.30
C LYS A 93 10.58 -0.25 14.42
N LYS A 94 10.97 0.04 13.18
CA LYS A 94 11.39 -0.99 12.24
C LYS A 94 12.63 -1.78 12.67
N SER A 95 13.49 -1.20 13.51
CA SER A 95 14.70 -1.88 13.98
C SER A 95 14.42 -3.01 14.96
N TRP A 96 13.28 -3.00 15.65
CA TRP A 96 12.93 -4.00 16.65
C TRP A 96 11.56 -4.63 16.45
N TYR A 97 10.68 -4.02 15.67
CA TYR A 97 9.36 -4.57 15.40
C TYR A 97 9.43 -5.37 14.09
N ALA A 98 9.43 -6.70 14.22
CA ALA A 98 9.61 -7.60 13.08
C ALA A 98 8.61 -7.37 11.94
N TYR A 99 7.35 -7.04 12.26
CA TYR A 99 6.33 -6.75 11.28
C TYR A 99 6.75 -5.60 10.35
N PHE A 100 7.26 -4.49 10.91
CA PHE A 100 7.67 -3.34 10.10
C PHE A 100 8.93 -3.64 9.28
N ARG A 101 9.87 -4.41 9.85
CA ARG A 101 11.04 -4.86 9.07
C ARG A 101 10.64 -5.75 7.89
N ASN A 102 9.66 -6.62 8.10
CA ASN A 102 9.19 -7.51 7.05
C ASN A 102 8.51 -6.74 5.92
N ILE A 103 7.73 -5.71 6.24
CA ILE A 103 7.14 -4.84 5.23
C ILE A 103 8.26 -4.25 4.35
N GLU A 104 9.29 -3.68 4.97
CA GLU A 104 10.38 -3.04 4.23
C GLU A 104 11.17 -4.05 3.39
N SER A 105 11.42 -5.25 3.91
CA SER A 105 12.22 -6.26 3.22
C SER A 105 11.45 -7.00 2.11
N GLU A 106 10.13 -7.03 2.16
CA GLU A 106 9.30 -7.77 1.23
C GLU A 106 8.72 -6.94 0.08
N PHE A 107 8.99 -5.63 0.03
CA PHE A 107 8.42 -4.79 -0.99
C PHE A 107 8.92 -5.11 -2.40
N ILE A 108 8.14 -4.74 -3.40
CA ILE A 108 8.50 -4.87 -4.81
C ILE A 108 9.25 -3.60 -5.23
N VAL A 109 10.58 -3.70 -5.41
CA VAL A 109 11.48 -2.57 -5.63
C VAL A 109 11.04 -1.62 -6.76
N PRO A 110 10.69 -2.09 -7.97
CA PRO A 110 10.30 -1.18 -9.05
C PRO A 110 9.10 -0.31 -8.71
N TYR A 111 8.14 -0.86 -7.99
CA TYR A 111 6.93 -0.13 -7.64
C TYR A 111 7.15 0.86 -6.50
N ILE A 112 8.07 0.54 -5.59
CA ILE A 112 8.46 1.46 -4.53
C ILE A 112 9.09 2.72 -5.10
N GLU A 113 9.98 2.59 -6.07
CA GLU A 113 10.59 3.76 -6.73
C GLU A 113 9.54 4.66 -7.37
N ILE A 114 8.56 4.06 -8.06
CA ILE A 114 7.49 4.81 -8.70
C ILE A 114 6.60 5.49 -7.66
N ALA A 115 6.25 4.79 -6.60
CA ALA A 115 5.47 5.36 -5.50
C ALA A 115 6.20 6.52 -4.83
N THR A 116 7.50 6.40 -4.61
CA THR A 116 8.33 7.46 -4.05
C THR A 116 8.35 8.69 -4.95
N LYS A 117 8.47 8.50 -6.26
CA LYS A 117 8.43 9.60 -7.22
C LYS A 117 7.09 10.34 -7.19
N ILE A 118 5.99 9.60 -7.10
CA ILE A 118 4.66 10.19 -7.02
C ILE A 118 4.53 11.01 -5.73
N ILE A 119 5.03 10.48 -4.62
CA ILE A 119 4.97 11.14 -3.32
C ILE A 119 5.80 12.41 -3.28
N ILE A 120 6.96 12.44 -3.94
CA ILE A 120 7.85 13.60 -3.99
C ILE A 120 7.14 14.82 -4.59
N TYR A 121 6.20 14.61 -5.48
CA TYR A 121 5.46 15.70 -6.12
C TYR A 121 4.22 16.15 -5.35
N PHE A 122 3.91 15.51 -4.26
CA PHE A 122 2.83 15.90 -3.38
C PHE A 122 3.37 16.67 -2.17
#